data_1be237ae84f2e42dfb7296898955770c
#
_entry.id   1be237ae84f2e42dfb7296898955770c
#
_cell.length_a   1.000
_cell.length_b   1.000
_cell.length_c   1.000
_cell.angle_alpha   90.00
_cell.angle_beta   90.00
_cell.angle_gamma   90.00
#
_symmetry.space_group_name_H-M   'P 1'
#
loop_
_entity.id
_entity.type
_entity.pdbx_description
1 polymer ?
#
loop_
_entity_poly.entity_id
_entity_poly.type
_entity_poly.pdbx_seq_one_letter_code
_entity_poly.pdbx_strand_id
1 'polypeptide(L)'
;ITSPKKILIEKTIKDQNNEVVKRYVNEYKNSIRESDYTHEEVEIIKEHLRKASHMVNGYAASYYGTSNVGAAIHRSKYENGGDFPDFLLKKTLSMFGKKFGDVKFDLVLYLPPTKSGDLVKNFAMKFASVISVPISHALKKVRVTQEQKIFQNSYSKRENVLGAFDIEDGIIKGKTILLIDDIYDSGATLKEVGNLLTRKGATYIVPIVIAKTVGGTL
;
A
#
# COMPACT_ATOMS: atom_id res chain seq x y z
N ILE A 1 -12.16 -19.92 -11.48
CA ILE A 1 -11.24 -19.45 -10.41
C ILE A 1 -10.25 -18.51 -11.06
N THR A 2 -10.31 -17.26 -10.71
CA THR A 2 -9.56 -16.19 -11.33
C THR A 2 -8.13 -16.14 -10.78
N SER A 3 -7.13 -16.26 -11.66
CA SER A 3 -5.74 -16.23 -11.20
C SER A 3 -5.39 -14.85 -10.63
N PRO A 4 -4.51 -14.79 -9.61
CA PRO A 4 -4.02 -13.52 -9.06
C PRO A 4 -3.39 -12.59 -10.12
N LYS A 5 -2.79 -13.15 -11.17
CA LYS A 5 -2.27 -12.40 -12.32
C LYS A 5 -3.36 -11.65 -13.08
N LYS A 6 -4.51 -12.29 -13.33
CA LYS A 6 -5.64 -11.63 -14.01
C LYS A 6 -6.18 -10.45 -13.21
N ILE A 7 -6.29 -10.59 -11.88
CA ILE A 7 -6.72 -9.49 -11.01
C ILE A 7 -5.75 -8.31 -11.07
N LEU A 8 -4.45 -8.58 -11.12
CA LEU A 8 -3.42 -7.55 -11.21
C LEU A 8 -3.46 -6.83 -12.56
N ILE A 9 -3.59 -7.58 -13.65
CA ILE A 9 -3.76 -7.04 -15.01
C ILE A 9 -4.97 -6.14 -15.04
N GLU A 10 -6.12 -6.64 -14.63
CA GLU A 10 -7.38 -5.92 -14.61
C GLU A 10 -7.25 -4.56 -13.91
N LYS A 11 -6.62 -4.55 -12.73
CA LYS A 11 -6.42 -3.33 -11.98
C LYS A 11 -5.45 -2.36 -12.68
N THR A 12 -4.29 -2.84 -13.10
CA THR A 12 -3.25 -2.02 -13.71
C THR A 12 -3.73 -1.38 -15.01
N ILE A 13 -4.50 -2.14 -15.79
CA ILE A 13 -5.05 -1.68 -17.05
C ILE A 13 -6.18 -0.68 -16.82
N LYS A 14 -7.08 -0.91 -15.88
CA LYS A 14 -8.16 0.00 -15.52
C LYS A 14 -7.65 1.39 -15.13
N ASP A 15 -6.49 1.44 -14.47
CA ASP A 15 -5.84 2.69 -14.05
C ASP A 15 -5.38 3.56 -15.23
N GLN A 16 -5.27 3.02 -16.43
CA GLN A 16 -4.78 3.74 -17.63
C GLN A 16 -5.89 4.26 -18.54
N ASN A 17 -7.15 4.11 -18.13
CA ASN A 17 -8.32 4.60 -18.86
C ASN A 17 -8.33 4.23 -20.36
N ASN A 18 -7.81 3.06 -20.72
CA ASN A 18 -7.69 2.54 -22.06
C ASN A 18 -8.88 1.63 -22.41
N GLU A 19 -9.35 1.65 -23.66
CA GLU A 19 -10.48 0.80 -24.09
C GLU A 19 -10.17 -0.70 -24.01
N VAL A 20 -8.92 -1.09 -24.25
CA VAL A 20 -8.44 -2.47 -24.06
C VAL A 20 -8.66 -2.91 -22.63
N VAL A 21 -8.36 -2.00 -21.71
CA VAL A 21 -8.55 -2.18 -20.28
C VAL A 21 -9.99 -2.41 -19.92
N LYS A 22 -10.87 -1.53 -20.38
CA LYS A 22 -12.30 -1.61 -20.09
C LYS A 22 -12.88 -2.92 -20.62
N ARG A 23 -12.50 -3.30 -21.84
CA ARG A 23 -12.89 -4.59 -22.42
C ARG A 23 -12.39 -5.75 -21.56
N TYR A 24 -11.11 -5.78 -21.23
CA TYR A 24 -10.52 -6.82 -20.39
C TYR A 24 -11.19 -6.93 -19.03
N VAL A 25 -11.45 -5.80 -18.36
CA VAL A 25 -12.15 -5.77 -17.07
C VAL A 25 -13.56 -6.33 -17.17
N ASN A 26 -14.31 -5.95 -18.22
CA ASN A 26 -15.69 -6.40 -18.40
C ASN A 26 -15.80 -7.90 -18.71
N GLU A 27 -14.86 -8.41 -19.46
CA GLU A 27 -14.80 -9.79 -19.88
C GLU A 27 -14.12 -10.73 -18.89
N TYR A 28 -13.37 -10.17 -17.95
CA TYR A 28 -12.58 -10.88 -16.95
C TYR A 28 -13.33 -11.98 -16.20
N LYS A 29 -14.60 -11.79 -15.90
CA LYS A 29 -15.46 -12.79 -15.23
C LYS A 29 -15.68 -14.05 -16.04
N ASN A 30 -15.40 -14.02 -17.33
CA ASN A 30 -15.70 -15.07 -18.30
C ASN A 30 -14.49 -15.92 -18.70
N SER A 31 -13.40 -15.90 -17.92
CA SER A 31 -12.22 -16.73 -18.15
C SER A 31 -11.54 -16.52 -19.52
N ILE A 32 -11.29 -15.29 -19.88
CA ILE A 32 -10.72 -14.86 -21.16
C ILE A 32 -9.34 -15.49 -21.42
N ARG A 33 -9.09 -15.86 -22.66
CA ARG A 33 -7.82 -16.40 -23.16
C ARG A 33 -6.98 -15.28 -23.78
N GLU A 34 -5.65 -15.45 -23.87
CA GLU A 34 -4.79 -14.53 -24.63
C GLU A 34 -5.21 -14.41 -26.09
N SER A 35 -5.76 -15.48 -26.67
CA SER A 35 -6.29 -15.50 -28.04
C SER A 35 -7.47 -14.56 -28.29
N ASP A 36 -8.09 -14.05 -27.23
CA ASP A 36 -9.24 -13.14 -27.34
C ASP A 36 -8.80 -11.67 -27.54
N TYR A 37 -7.49 -11.44 -27.61
CA TYR A 37 -6.87 -10.10 -27.76
C TYR A 37 -5.96 -10.04 -28.97
N THR A 38 -5.84 -8.87 -29.56
CA THR A 38 -4.85 -8.60 -30.61
C THR A 38 -3.43 -8.67 -30.03
N HIS A 39 -2.44 -8.86 -30.89
CA HIS A 39 -1.04 -8.88 -30.48
C HIS A 39 -0.63 -7.60 -29.72
N GLU A 40 -1.09 -6.44 -30.18
CA GLU A 40 -0.83 -5.14 -29.55
C GLU A 40 -1.44 -5.07 -28.13
N GLU A 41 -2.67 -5.51 -27.98
CA GLU A 41 -3.35 -5.56 -26.69
C GLU A 41 -2.65 -6.50 -25.72
N VAL A 42 -2.19 -7.67 -26.20
CA VAL A 42 -1.42 -8.62 -25.39
C VAL A 42 -0.09 -8.01 -24.95
N GLU A 43 0.59 -7.25 -25.80
CA GLU A 43 1.84 -6.57 -25.41
C GLU A 43 1.60 -5.45 -24.40
N ILE A 44 0.51 -4.69 -24.51
CA ILE A 44 0.09 -3.71 -23.50
C ILE A 44 -0.13 -4.40 -22.15
N ILE A 45 -0.85 -5.53 -22.15
CA ILE A 45 -1.11 -6.33 -20.95
C ILE A 45 0.20 -6.86 -20.37
N LYS A 46 1.09 -7.41 -21.20
CA LYS A 46 2.40 -7.93 -20.78
C LYS A 46 3.30 -6.83 -20.23
N GLU A 47 3.31 -5.65 -20.84
CA GLU A 47 4.04 -4.49 -20.36
C GLU A 47 3.58 -4.09 -18.95
N HIS A 48 2.27 -4.10 -18.72
CA HIS A 48 1.72 -3.82 -17.39
C HIS A 48 2.01 -4.93 -16.38
N LEU A 49 2.07 -6.19 -16.83
CA LEU A 49 2.49 -7.31 -15.98
C LEU A 49 3.98 -7.24 -15.61
N ARG A 50 4.83 -6.81 -16.56
CA ARG A 50 6.26 -6.56 -16.28
C ARG A 50 6.47 -5.43 -15.29
N LYS A 51 5.57 -4.47 -15.29
CA LYS A 51 5.46 -3.41 -14.27
C LYS A 51 4.65 -3.84 -13.05
N ALA A 52 4.44 -5.17 -12.86
CA ALA A 52 3.81 -5.71 -11.67
C ALA A 52 4.51 -5.17 -10.43
N SER A 53 3.72 -4.92 -9.41
CA SER A 53 4.17 -4.26 -8.20
C SER A 53 5.50 -4.83 -7.68
N HIS A 54 6.50 -3.98 -7.53
CA HIS A 54 7.76 -4.28 -6.84
C HIS A 54 7.55 -4.33 -5.32
N MET A 55 6.33 -4.16 -4.86
CA MET A 55 5.97 -4.31 -3.47
C MET A 55 5.90 -5.78 -3.08
N VAL A 56 6.75 -6.17 -2.14
CA VAL A 56 6.77 -7.52 -1.56
C VAL A 56 5.76 -7.66 -0.44
N ASN A 57 5.62 -8.87 0.09
CA ASN A 57 4.84 -9.12 1.29
C ASN A 57 5.41 -8.33 2.48
N GLY A 58 4.56 -7.57 3.14
CA GLY A 58 4.93 -6.82 4.32
C GLY A 58 4.61 -7.55 5.62
N TYR A 59 4.90 -6.89 6.73
CA TYR A 59 4.66 -7.42 8.06
C TYR A 59 3.92 -6.42 8.94
N ALA A 60 3.06 -6.96 9.80
CA ALA A 60 2.44 -6.24 10.90
C ALA A 60 3.13 -6.60 12.23
N ALA A 61 3.39 -5.61 13.07
CA ALA A 61 4.00 -5.84 14.38
C ALA A 61 3.01 -6.47 15.37
N SER A 62 1.69 -6.32 15.14
CA SER A 62 0.65 -6.87 15.99
C SER A 62 -0.69 -7.00 15.26
N TYR A 63 -1.72 -7.41 16.01
CA TYR A 63 -3.10 -7.41 15.54
C TYR A 63 -3.86 -6.19 16.08
N TYR A 64 -4.74 -5.64 15.23
CA TYR A 64 -5.75 -4.66 15.61
C TYR A 64 -6.99 -5.40 16.14
N GLY A 65 -7.75 -4.77 17.02
CA GLY A 65 -8.93 -5.38 17.65
C GLY A 65 -8.81 -5.34 19.18
N THR A 66 -9.06 -6.43 19.88
CA THR A 66 -9.04 -6.51 21.35
C THR A 66 -7.64 -6.51 21.99
N SER A 67 -6.59 -6.30 21.21
CA SER A 67 -5.22 -6.23 21.72
C SER A 67 -4.89 -4.86 22.32
N ASN A 68 -3.92 -4.83 23.24
CA ASN A 68 -3.38 -3.58 23.80
C ASN A 68 -2.86 -2.64 22.69
N VAL A 69 -2.34 -3.18 21.60
CA VAL A 69 -1.90 -2.41 20.43
C VAL A 69 -3.10 -1.77 19.73
N GLY A 70 -4.16 -2.55 19.47
CA GLY A 70 -5.38 -2.05 18.86
C GLY A 70 -6.02 -0.95 19.69
N ALA A 71 -6.13 -1.15 21.01
CA ALA A 71 -6.65 -0.13 21.93
C ALA A 71 -5.80 1.14 21.95
N ALA A 72 -4.47 1.02 21.91
CA ALA A 72 -3.58 2.18 21.87
C ALA A 72 -3.71 2.98 20.56
N ILE A 73 -3.76 2.28 19.42
CA ILE A 73 -3.97 2.93 18.12
C ILE A 73 -5.33 3.64 18.10
N HIS A 74 -6.39 2.98 18.59
CA HIS A 74 -7.73 3.56 18.64
C HIS A 74 -7.76 4.85 19.46
N ARG A 75 -7.20 4.84 20.68
CA ARG A 75 -7.12 6.03 21.54
C ARG A 75 -6.40 7.18 20.86
N SER A 76 -5.22 6.94 20.27
CA SER A 76 -4.48 7.99 19.58
C SER A 76 -5.24 8.56 18.37
N LYS A 77 -5.96 7.73 17.63
CA LYS A 77 -6.69 8.17 16.42
C LYS A 77 -8.01 8.88 16.70
N TYR A 78 -8.71 8.49 17.74
CA TYR A 78 -10.12 8.86 17.90
C TYR A 78 -10.48 9.52 19.24
N GLU A 79 -9.63 9.40 20.26
CA GLU A 79 -9.97 9.89 21.60
C GLU A 79 -9.05 11.04 22.06
N ASN A 80 -7.75 10.80 22.15
CA ASN A 80 -6.82 11.72 22.77
C ASN A 80 -6.08 12.63 21.78
N GLY A 81 -6.03 12.24 20.49
CA GLY A 81 -5.09 12.84 19.54
C GLY A 81 -3.62 12.61 19.95
N GLY A 82 -2.70 13.27 19.25
CA GLY A 82 -1.28 13.21 19.60
C GLY A 82 -0.55 12.03 18.97
N ASP A 83 0.62 11.70 19.52
CA ASP A 83 1.49 10.66 18.98
C ASP A 83 1.06 9.25 19.40
N PHE A 84 1.47 8.26 18.61
CA PHE A 84 1.39 6.88 19.06
C PHE A 84 2.33 6.61 20.23
N PRO A 85 1.89 5.86 21.26
CA PRO A 85 2.75 5.50 22.40
C PRO A 85 4.05 4.79 22.01
N ASP A 86 5.13 5.07 22.70
CA ASP A 86 6.47 4.56 22.36
C ASP A 86 6.60 3.04 22.32
N PHE A 87 5.77 2.32 23.07
CA PHE A 87 5.80 0.85 23.02
C PHE A 87 5.40 0.30 21.64
N LEU A 88 4.57 1.02 20.85
CA LEU A 88 4.22 0.66 19.47
C LEU A 88 5.45 0.78 18.58
N LEU A 89 6.23 1.83 18.74
CA LEU A 89 7.49 2.02 18.03
C LEU A 89 8.47 0.89 18.36
N LYS A 90 8.68 0.61 19.65
CA LYS A 90 9.58 -0.48 20.11
C LYS A 90 9.16 -1.84 19.55
N LYS A 91 7.85 -2.14 19.56
CA LYS A 91 7.32 -3.40 19.03
C LYS A 91 7.54 -3.52 17.52
N THR A 92 7.29 -2.44 16.78
CA THR A 92 7.49 -2.43 15.33
C THR A 92 8.97 -2.53 14.95
N LEU A 93 9.84 -1.83 15.66
CA LEU A 93 11.31 -1.94 15.49
C LEU A 93 11.82 -3.36 15.78
N SER A 94 11.32 -4.02 16.82
CA SER A 94 11.67 -5.41 17.13
C SER A 94 11.27 -6.37 16.02
N MET A 95 10.08 -6.22 15.45
CA MET A 95 9.62 -7.00 14.30
C MET A 95 10.49 -6.70 13.07
N PHE A 96 10.74 -5.42 12.79
CA PHE A 96 11.54 -4.96 11.66
C PHE A 96 12.96 -5.55 11.70
N GLY A 97 13.67 -5.43 12.82
CA GLY A 97 15.01 -5.99 12.98
C GLY A 97 15.08 -7.49 12.73
N LYS A 98 14.05 -8.24 13.17
CA LYS A 98 13.99 -9.70 12.94
C LYS A 98 13.71 -10.09 11.48
N LYS A 99 13.03 -9.25 10.72
CA LYS A 99 12.55 -9.56 9.35
C LYS A 99 13.39 -8.92 8.27
N PHE A 100 13.95 -7.76 8.53
CA PHE A 100 14.59 -6.90 7.54
C PHE A 100 15.93 -6.33 7.99
N GLY A 101 16.54 -6.86 9.07
CA GLY A 101 17.81 -6.35 9.59
C GLY A 101 18.94 -6.31 8.58
N ASP A 102 18.94 -7.23 7.61
CA ASP A 102 19.95 -7.31 6.55
C ASP A 102 19.55 -6.55 5.26
N VAL A 103 18.37 -5.95 5.22
CA VAL A 103 17.90 -5.20 4.05
C VAL A 103 18.32 -3.75 4.14
N LYS A 104 19.06 -3.28 3.12
CA LYS A 104 19.43 -1.87 3.02
C LYS A 104 18.29 -1.09 2.37
N PHE A 105 17.73 -0.14 3.11
CA PHE A 105 16.72 0.80 2.62
C PHE A 105 17.36 2.13 2.26
N ASP A 106 16.89 2.73 1.16
CA ASP A 106 17.34 4.03 0.69
C ASP A 106 16.43 5.16 1.17
N LEU A 107 15.15 4.86 1.44
CA LEU A 107 14.17 5.87 1.79
C LEU A 107 12.99 5.27 2.57
N VAL A 108 12.54 6.00 3.58
CA VAL A 108 11.27 5.76 4.26
C VAL A 108 10.20 6.66 3.65
N LEU A 109 9.06 6.07 3.33
CA LEU A 109 7.81 6.77 3.01
C LEU A 109 6.72 6.35 4.00
N TYR A 110 5.69 7.15 4.14
CA TYR A 110 4.52 6.82 4.95
C TYR A 110 3.24 7.17 4.20
N LEU A 111 2.16 6.47 4.52
CA LEU A 111 0.87 6.74 3.90
C LEU A 111 0.28 8.05 4.43
N PRO A 112 -0.09 8.98 3.53
CA PRO A 112 -0.78 10.20 3.92
C PRO A 112 -2.14 9.88 4.56
N PRO A 113 -2.50 10.48 5.70
CA PRO A 113 -3.73 10.19 6.40
C PRO A 113 -4.97 10.67 5.65
N THR A 114 -6.13 10.07 5.99
CA THR A 114 -7.43 10.62 5.56
C THR A 114 -7.95 11.63 6.59
N LYS A 115 -7.89 11.31 7.89
CA LYS A 115 -8.38 12.17 8.98
C LYS A 115 -7.52 12.15 10.25
N SER A 116 -6.60 11.20 10.38
CA SER A 116 -5.84 10.97 11.62
C SER A 116 -4.69 11.95 11.88
N GLY A 117 -4.68 13.11 11.20
CA GLY A 117 -3.60 14.08 11.38
C GLY A 117 -2.21 13.50 11.09
N ASP A 118 -1.20 13.92 11.83
CA ASP A 118 0.20 13.57 11.60
C ASP A 118 0.67 12.27 12.31
N LEU A 119 -0.23 11.45 12.85
CA LEU A 119 0.12 10.25 13.63
C LEU A 119 1.09 9.31 12.90
N VAL A 120 0.75 8.93 11.67
CA VAL A 120 1.59 8.01 10.87
C VAL A 120 2.90 8.69 10.46
N LYS A 121 2.85 9.97 10.12
CA LYS A 121 4.03 10.79 9.81
C LYS A 121 4.99 10.85 10.99
N ASN A 122 4.51 11.22 12.18
CA ASN A 122 5.32 11.32 13.39
C ASN A 122 5.92 9.96 13.77
N PHE A 123 5.14 8.90 13.65
CA PHE A 123 5.63 7.54 13.86
C PHE A 123 6.73 7.18 12.86
N ALA A 124 6.51 7.43 11.57
CA ALA A 124 7.49 7.14 10.53
C ALA A 124 8.78 7.95 10.70
N MET A 125 8.69 9.20 11.13
CA MET A 125 9.87 10.04 11.43
C MET A 125 10.69 9.46 12.58
N LYS A 126 10.05 9.09 13.69
CA LYS A 126 10.71 8.43 14.82
C LYS A 126 11.33 7.09 14.40
N PHE A 127 10.61 6.31 13.61
CA PHE A 127 11.09 5.01 13.10
C PHE A 127 12.31 5.18 12.20
N ALA A 128 12.24 6.08 11.20
CA ALA A 128 13.31 6.38 10.26
C ALA A 128 14.59 6.86 10.97
N SER A 129 14.43 7.71 12.00
CA SER A 129 15.55 8.18 12.83
C SER A 129 16.27 7.03 13.53
N VAL A 130 15.53 6.07 14.11
CA VAL A 130 16.14 4.93 14.83
C VAL A 130 16.90 4.00 13.88
N ILE A 131 16.36 3.75 12.68
CA ILE A 131 17.02 2.89 11.69
C ILE A 131 18.05 3.63 10.82
N SER A 132 18.22 4.93 11.04
CA SER A 132 19.15 5.80 10.29
C SER A 132 18.91 5.80 8.77
N VAL A 133 17.66 5.78 8.35
CA VAL A 133 17.26 5.85 6.93
C VAL A 133 16.56 7.18 6.67
N PRO A 134 16.89 7.89 5.57
CA PRO A 134 16.21 9.14 5.21
C PRO A 134 14.71 8.95 5.06
N ILE A 135 13.92 9.97 5.43
CA ILE A 135 12.47 9.99 5.24
C ILE A 135 12.08 11.07 4.22
N SER A 136 11.08 10.80 3.39
CA SER A 136 10.52 11.78 2.47
C SER A 136 9.03 12.00 2.72
N HIS A 137 8.61 13.25 2.56
CA HIS A 137 7.22 13.71 2.65
C HIS A 137 6.57 13.90 1.26
N ALA A 138 7.20 13.36 0.22
CA ALA A 138 6.80 13.59 -1.17
C ALA A 138 5.57 12.79 -1.59
N LEU A 139 5.25 11.68 -0.91
CA LEU A 139 4.01 10.94 -1.17
C LEU A 139 2.82 11.75 -0.68
N LYS A 140 1.94 12.15 -1.59
CA LYS A 140 0.81 13.03 -1.30
C LYS A 140 -0.51 12.36 -1.68
N LYS A 141 -1.57 12.73 -0.99
CA LYS A 141 -2.94 12.44 -1.41
C LYS A 141 -3.41 13.58 -2.31
N VAL A 142 -3.74 13.27 -3.56
CA VAL A 142 -4.15 14.24 -4.59
C VAL A 142 -5.66 14.24 -4.84
N ARG A 143 -6.38 13.28 -4.25
CA ARG A 143 -7.83 13.19 -4.32
C ARG A 143 -8.40 12.86 -2.94
N VAL A 144 -9.53 13.46 -2.61
CA VAL A 144 -10.26 13.15 -1.37
C VAL A 144 -10.72 11.68 -1.40
N THR A 145 -10.48 10.99 -0.30
CA THR A 145 -10.96 9.62 -0.08
C THR A 145 -11.76 9.55 1.20
N GLN A 146 -12.68 8.60 1.27
CA GLN A 146 -13.41 8.30 2.50
C GLN A 146 -12.63 7.31 3.37
N GLU A 147 -12.98 7.21 4.64
CA GLU A 147 -12.39 6.22 5.53
C GLU A 147 -12.70 4.79 5.03
N GLN A 148 -11.68 3.93 4.98
CA GLN A 148 -11.85 2.56 4.47
C GLN A 148 -12.85 1.72 5.26
N LYS A 149 -13.05 2.03 6.55
CA LYS A 149 -13.97 1.32 7.43
C LYS A 149 -15.44 1.43 7.04
N ILE A 150 -15.84 2.45 6.28
CA ILE A 150 -17.22 2.62 5.82
C ILE A 150 -17.60 1.68 4.67
N PHE A 151 -16.62 1.07 4.02
CA PHE A 151 -16.85 0.16 2.90
C PHE A 151 -16.84 -1.29 3.38
N GLN A 152 -17.92 -2.02 3.06
CA GLN A 152 -18.07 -3.41 3.49
C GLN A 152 -17.30 -4.39 2.59
N ASN A 153 -17.11 -4.08 1.32
CA ASN A 153 -16.48 -4.97 0.36
C ASN A 153 -15.12 -4.44 -0.16
N SER A 154 -14.29 -5.36 -0.61
CA SER A 154 -12.94 -5.06 -1.11
C SER A 154 -12.92 -4.26 -2.42
N TYR A 155 -13.97 -4.36 -3.22
CA TYR A 155 -14.10 -3.61 -4.47
C TYR A 155 -14.25 -2.12 -4.18
N SER A 156 -15.24 -1.74 -3.36
CA SER A 156 -15.47 -0.34 -2.98
C SER A 156 -14.27 0.27 -2.26
N LYS A 157 -13.57 -0.51 -1.43
CA LYS A 157 -12.32 -0.07 -0.79
C LYS A 157 -11.24 0.27 -1.81
N ARG A 158 -11.13 -0.49 -2.90
CA ARG A 158 -10.16 -0.23 -3.98
C ARG A 158 -10.54 1.00 -4.80
N GLU A 159 -11.79 1.09 -5.22
CA GLU A 159 -12.29 2.24 -5.99
C GLU A 159 -12.11 3.57 -5.21
N ASN A 160 -12.33 3.52 -3.90
CA ASN A 160 -12.12 4.68 -3.03
C ASN A 160 -10.69 5.23 -3.08
N VAL A 161 -9.68 4.40 -3.23
CA VAL A 161 -8.27 4.82 -3.20
C VAL A 161 -7.60 4.89 -4.58
N LEU A 162 -8.28 4.42 -5.61
CA LEU A 162 -7.76 4.41 -6.97
C LEU A 162 -7.40 5.83 -7.44
N GLY A 163 -6.14 6.04 -7.88
CA GLY A 163 -5.64 7.34 -8.31
C GLY A 163 -5.67 8.43 -7.24
N ALA A 164 -5.74 8.06 -5.96
CA ALA A 164 -5.82 9.03 -4.88
C ALA A 164 -4.47 9.54 -4.39
N PHE A 165 -3.37 8.96 -4.89
CA PHE A 165 -2.02 9.30 -4.45
C PHE A 165 -1.14 9.67 -5.62
N ASP A 166 -0.17 10.53 -5.35
CA ASP A 166 0.91 10.87 -6.28
C ASP A 166 2.21 11.13 -5.53
N ILE A 167 3.33 11.03 -6.24
CA ILE A 167 4.66 11.35 -5.79
C ILE A 167 5.45 11.97 -6.93
N GLU A 168 6.24 12.99 -6.61
CA GLU A 168 7.07 13.69 -7.59
C GLU A 168 8.05 12.73 -8.27
N ASP A 169 8.23 12.92 -9.57
CA ASP A 169 9.11 12.09 -10.40
C ASP A 169 10.59 12.18 -9.94
N GLY A 170 11.30 11.08 -10.07
CA GLY A 170 12.72 11.00 -9.75
C GLY A 170 13.06 10.75 -8.29
N ILE A 171 12.19 11.11 -7.32
CA ILE A 171 12.49 10.98 -5.88
C ILE A 171 12.80 9.53 -5.49
N ILE A 172 12.10 8.57 -6.08
CA ILE A 172 12.14 7.16 -5.68
C ILE A 172 12.74 6.24 -6.75
N LYS A 173 13.13 6.78 -7.89
CA LYS A 173 13.67 5.97 -9.00
C LYS A 173 14.92 5.21 -8.57
N GLY A 174 14.91 3.88 -8.78
CA GLY A 174 16.00 2.98 -8.44
C GLY A 174 16.16 2.68 -6.94
N LYS A 175 15.28 3.19 -6.07
CA LYS A 175 15.41 3.05 -4.61
C LYS A 175 14.67 1.85 -4.04
N THR A 176 15.20 1.34 -2.94
CA THR A 176 14.55 0.40 -2.02
C THR A 176 13.79 1.18 -0.97
N ILE A 177 12.47 1.05 -0.94
CA ILE A 177 11.55 1.86 -0.14
C ILE A 177 10.99 1.07 1.03
N LEU A 178 11.07 1.65 2.23
CA LEU A 178 10.28 1.21 3.36
C LEU A 178 9.00 2.05 3.45
N LEU A 179 7.84 1.41 3.26
CA LEU A 179 6.53 2.07 3.27
C LEU A 179 5.81 1.79 4.59
N ILE A 180 5.51 2.83 5.36
CA ILE A 180 4.92 2.72 6.71
C ILE A 180 3.45 3.14 6.69
N ASP A 181 2.61 2.32 7.35
CA ASP A 181 1.21 2.64 7.67
C ASP A 181 0.88 2.20 9.11
N ASP A 182 -0.26 2.63 9.63
CA ASP A 182 -0.71 2.24 10.97
C ASP A 182 -1.45 0.89 10.99
N ILE A 183 -2.43 0.71 10.13
CA ILE A 183 -3.31 -0.47 10.14
C ILE A 183 -3.44 -1.07 8.74
N TYR A 184 -3.12 -2.35 8.63
CA TYR A 184 -3.48 -3.14 7.47
C TYR A 184 -4.89 -3.72 7.65
N ASP A 185 -5.82 -3.31 6.81
CA ASP A 185 -7.16 -3.90 6.71
C ASP A 185 -7.27 -4.75 5.42
N SER A 186 -7.85 -4.26 4.36
CA SER A 186 -7.94 -4.94 3.07
C SER A 186 -6.66 -4.86 2.23
N GLY A 187 -5.73 -4.02 2.63
CA GLY A 187 -4.52 -3.70 1.86
C GLY A 187 -4.76 -2.83 0.62
N ALA A 188 -5.98 -2.33 0.42
CA ALA A 188 -6.31 -1.53 -0.78
C ALA A 188 -5.40 -0.31 -0.92
N THR A 189 -5.19 0.44 0.15
CA THR A 189 -4.33 1.64 0.16
C THR A 189 -2.87 1.30 -0.12
N LEU A 190 -2.32 0.29 0.58
CA LEU A 190 -0.94 -0.14 0.36
C LEU A 190 -0.72 -0.65 -1.07
N LYS A 191 -1.68 -1.41 -1.62
CA LYS A 191 -1.60 -1.90 -3.00
C LYS A 191 -1.63 -0.76 -4.01
N GLU A 192 -2.48 0.24 -3.80
CA GLU A 192 -2.55 1.41 -4.69
C GLU A 192 -1.24 2.19 -4.67
N VAL A 193 -0.72 2.50 -3.48
CA VAL A 193 0.56 3.20 -3.33
C VAL A 193 1.71 2.35 -3.85
N GLY A 194 1.77 1.06 -3.55
CA GLY A 194 2.80 0.15 -4.07
C GLY A 194 2.84 0.12 -5.59
N ASN A 195 1.68 0.13 -6.26
CA ASN A 195 1.61 0.22 -7.71
C ASN A 195 2.08 1.59 -8.23
N LEU A 196 1.69 2.68 -7.57
CA LEU A 196 2.19 4.02 -7.89
C LEU A 196 3.71 4.08 -7.81
N LEU A 197 4.28 3.66 -6.68
CA LEU A 197 5.73 3.69 -6.46
C LEU A 197 6.49 2.83 -7.48
N THR A 198 5.91 1.67 -7.86
CA THR A 198 6.47 0.82 -8.91
C THR A 198 6.50 1.54 -10.26
N ARG A 199 5.38 2.17 -10.65
CA ARG A 199 5.31 2.97 -11.90
C ARG A 199 6.29 4.13 -11.91
N LYS A 200 6.53 4.75 -10.76
CA LYS A 200 7.51 5.84 -10.58
C LYS A 200 8.95 5.36 -10.42
N GLY A 201 9.20 4.04 -10.57
CA GLY A 201 10.52 3.43 -10.71
C GLY A 201 11.20 2.99 -9.42
N ALA A 202 10.47 2.82 -8.32
CA ALA A 202 11.03 2.15 -7.14
C ALA A 202 11.42 0.71 -7.48
N THR A 203 12.60 0.27 -7.01
CA THR A 203 13.14 -1.06 -7.32
C THR A 203 12.56 -2.13 -6.39
N TYR A 204 12.37 -1.79 -5.11
CA TYR A 204 11.89 -2.71 -4.11
C TYR A 204 11.09 -1.95 -3.05
N ILE A 205 9.92 -2.46 -2.67
CA ILE A 205 9.02 -1.77 -1.75
C ILE A 205 8.60 -2.76 -0.67
N VAL A 206 8.93 -2.43 0.57
CA VAL A 206 8.58 -3.23 1.75
C VAL A 206 7.55 -2.47 2.57
N PRO A 207 6.31 -2.91 2.64
CA PRO A 207 5.32 -2.33 3.54
C PRO A 207 5.45 -2.91 4.94
N ILE A 208 5.43 -2.04 5.95
CA ILE A 208 5.26 -2.42 7.35
C ILE A 208 4.12 -1.64 7.97
N VAL A 209 3.42 -2.27 8.89
CA VAL A 209 2.32 -1.66 9.63
C VAL A 209 2.42 -1.97 11.13
N ILE A 210 1.85 -1.10 11.94
CA ILE A 210 1.83 -1.32 13.40
C ILE A 210 0.90 -2.50 13.72
N ALA A 211 -0.27 -2.58 13.07
CA ALA A 211 -1.22 -3.65 13.31
C ALA A 211 -1.97 -4.10 12.05
N LYS A 212 -2.46 -5.34 12.06
CA LYS A 212 -3.35 -5.93 11.06
C LYS A 212 -4.71 -6.21 11.68
N THR A 213 -5.81 -5.92 10.98
CA THR A 213 -7.15 -6.29 11.44
C THR A 213 -7.33 -7.81 11.50
N VAL A 214 -8.05 -8.28 12.52
CA VAL A 214 -8.47 -9.68 12.64
C VAL A 214 -9.84 -9.79 11.98
N GLY A 215 -9.96 -10.58 10.92
CA GLY A 215 -11.23 -10.80 10.21
C GLY A 215 -11.32 -10.25 8.80
N GLY A 216 -10.29 -9.60 8.29
CA GLY A 216 -10.18 -9.36 6.86
C GLY A 216 -9.93 -10.69 6.16
N THR A 217 -10.90 -11.18 5.38
CA THR A 217 -10.71 -12.35 4.50
C THR A 217 -9.43 -12.20 3.69
N LEU A 218 -8.58 -13.19 3.86
CA LEU A 218 -7.39 -13.41 3.05
C LEU A 218 -7.73 -13.50 1.56
#